data_2cbe6ebb79fe05b949fad66ebaf9d60f
#
_entry.id   2cbe6ebb79fe05b949fad66ebaf9d60f
#
_cell.length_a   1.000
_cell.length_b   1.000
_cell.length_c   1.000
_cell.angle_alpha   90.00
_cell.angle_beta   90.00
_cell.angle_gamma   90.00
#
_symmetry.space_group_name_H-M   'P 1'
#
loop_
_entity.id
_entity.type
_entity.pdbx_description
1 polymer ?
#
loop_
_entity_poly.entity_id
_entity_poly.type
_entity_poly.pdbx_seq_one_letter_code
_entity_poly.pdbx_strand_id
1 'polypeptide(L)'
;MEGTFSMNGLIRRAVVAAISVVAMTGAIAAPANAGILTASAKDCGDESLSQPFAQFGDKAQYKLVQGADFEGSMDDWTLLGGAKVVAGNESWQVGGSSDNKSLVLPAGSSVITPASCVGLAEPTVRFFAKKNSGLLSTLAVSVYVKTSLGLVVPVPVGVVLGNGQWKANGPMLIVANLLPLLPGDRTPVAFQFTPLLGSWQIDDVYVDPFRYK
;
A
#
# COMPACT_ATOMS: atom_id res chain seq x y z
N MET A 1 -61.79 46.01 23.94
CA MET A 1 -61.71 45.47 22.53
C MET A 1 -60.35 44.79 22.42
N GLU A 2 -60.41 43.50 22.53
CA GLU A 2 -59.24 42.62 22.57
C GLU A 2 -58.85 42.28 21.14
N GLY A 3 -57.60 42.52 20.83
CA GLY A 3 -56.98 42.08 19.57
C GLY A 3 -55.89 41.07 19.85
N THR A 4 -56.26 39.80 19.78
CA THR A 4 -55.38 38.65 19.91
C THR A 4 -54.49 38.54 18.68
N PHE A 5 -53.19 38.80 18.84
CA PHE A 5 -52.19 38.48 17.83
C PHE A 5 -51.78 37.00 17.97
N SER A 6 -52.23 36.21 17.02
CA SER A 6 -51.77 34.84 16.84
C SER A 6 -50.35 34.81 16.28
N MET A 7 -49.42 34.40 17.07
CA MET A 7 -48.06 34.10 16.61
C MET A 7 -48.01 32.70 16.03
N ASN A 8 -48.12 32.64 14.71
CA ASN A 8 -47.89 31.41 13.96
C ASN A 8 -46.44 30.97 14.08
N GLY A 9 -46.31 29.76 14.61
CA GLY A 9 -45.03 29.12 14.87
C GLY A 9 -44.16 28.97 13.64
N LEU A 10 -42.98 29.52 13.74
CA LEU A 10 -41.84 29.19 12.87
C LEU A 10 -41.45 27.75 13.13
N ILE A 11 -41.88 26.89 12.22
CA ILE A 11 -41.45 25.51 12.16
C ILE A 11 -39.93 25.54 11.82
N ARG A 12 -39.11 25.32 12.82
CA ARG A 12 -37.68 25.02 12.67
C ARG A 12 -37.58 23.71 11.90
N ARG A 13 -37.38 23.76 10.61
CA ARG A 13 -36.91 22.61 9.83
C ARG A 13 -35.45 22.36 10.17
N ALA A 14 -35.24 21.51 11.14
CA ALA A 14 -33.92 20.90 11.36
C ALA A 14 -33.66 19.98 10.16
N VAL A 15 -32.80 20.44 9.25
CA VAL A 15 -32.25 19.60 8.22
C VAL A 15 -31.21 18.71 8.91
N VAL A 16 -31.63 17.52 9.27
CA VAL A 16 -30.72 16.44 9.65
C VAL A 16 -30.07 15.97 8.36
N ALA A 17 -28.89 16.47 8.07
CA ALA A 17 -28.04 15.91 7.04
C ALA A 17 -27.60 14.53 7.50
N ALA A 18 -28.34 13.51 7.13
CA ALA A 18 -27.89 12.12 7.24
C ALA A 18 -26.70 11.95 6.29
N ILE A 19 -25.49 11.96 6.85
CA ILE A 19 -24.30 11.52 6.16
C ILE A 19 -24.41 10.01 6.03
N SER A 20 -25.02 9.57 4.93
CA SER A 20 -24.98 8.16 4.52
C SER A 20 -23.55 7.87 4.10
N VAL A 21 -22.76 7.31 5.01
CA VAL A 21 -21.52 6.62 4.68
C VAL A 21 -21.93 5.38 3.88
N VAL A 22 -22.01 5.55 2.58
CA VAL A 22 -22.08 4.41 1.66
C VAL A 22 -20.72 3.72 1.75
N ALA A 23 -20.62 2.73 2.64
CA ALA A 23 -19.58 1.73 2.57
C ALA A 23 -19.78 1.00 1.23
N MET A 24 -19.16 1.50 0.16
CA MET A 24 -18.96 0.72 -1.05
C MET A 24 -17.98 -0.40 -0.71
N THR A 25 -18.50 -1.46 -0.10
CA THR A 25 -17.90 -2.77 -0.14
C THR A 25 -18.07 -3.29 -1.57
N GLY A 26 -17.33 -2.70 -2.50
CA GLY A 26 -17.04 -3.38 -3.75
C GLY A 26 -16.26 -4.62 -3.36
N ALA A 27 -16.97 -5.74 -3.19
CA ALA A 27 -16.35 -7.03 -3.22
C ALA A 27 -15.74 -7.18 -4.62
N ILE A 28 -14.52 -6.68 -4.80
CA ILE A 28 -13.67 -7.13 -5.87
C ILE A 28 -13.49 -8.61 -5.54
N ALA A 29 -14.20 -9.48 -6.25
CA ALA A 29 -13.91 -10.90 -6.25
C ALA A 29 -12.46 -11.01 -6.71
N ALA A 30 -11.52 -10.96 -5.77
CA ALA A 30 -10.15 -11.28 -6.04
C ALA A 30 -10.20 -12.73 -6.55
N PRO A 31 -9.63 -13.02 -7.73
CA PRO A 31 -9.45 -14.40 -8.12
C PRO A 31 -8.81 -15.10 -6.94
N ALA A 32 -9.30 -16.29 -6.61
CA ALA A 32 -8.80 -17.11 -5.50
C ALA A 32 -7.37 -17.55 -5.86
N ASN A 33 -6.42 -16.63 -5.79
CA ASN A 33 -5.01 -16.86 -6.03
C ASN A 33 -4.37 -17.36 -4.73
N ALA A 34 -4.75 -18.57 -4.30
CA ALA A 34 -3.97 -19.29 -3.29
C ALA A 34 -2.49 -19.44 -3.72
N GLY A 35 -2.18 -19.29 -5.02
CA GLY A 35 -0.85 -19.29 -5.58
C GLY A 35 0.02 -18.10 -5.20
N ILE A 36 -0.56 -16.93 -4.94
CA ILE A 36 0.21 -15.71 -4.64
C ILE A 36 1.09 -15.85 -3.39
N LEU A 37 0.61 -16.59 -2.38
CA LEU A 37 1.35 -16.76 -1.13
C LEU A 37 2.09 -18.10 -1.01
N THR A 38 1.89 -19.05 -1.94
CA THR A 38 2.48 -20.40 -1.83
C THR A 38 3.75 -20.59 -2.65
N ALA A 39 3.94 -19.83 -3.70
CA ALA A 39 5.06 -20.05 -4.63
C ALA A 39 6.41 -19.54 -4.10
N SER A 40 6.43 -18.52 -3.25
CA SER A 40 7.66 -17.86 -2.79
C SER A 40 7.98 -18.00 -1.31
N ALA A 41 7.12 -18.66 -0.53
CA ALA A 41 7.40 -18.94 0.89
C ALA A 41 8.59 -19.88 1.13
N LYS A 42 9.12 -20.48 0.05
CA LYS A 42 10.29 -21.39 0.14
C LYS A 42 11.63 -20.66 0.29
N ASP A 43 11.68 -19.37 -0.03
CA ASP A 43 12.90 -18.57 -0.08
C ASP A 43 12.89 -17.38 0.88
N CYS A 44 12.54 -17.62 2.15
CA CYS A 44 12.88 -16.68 3.22
C CYS A 44 14.37 -16.76 3.56
N GLY A 45 15.23 -16.99 2.55
CA GLY A 45 16.67 -17.19 2.67
C GLY A 45 17.47 -15.89 2.80
N ASP A 46 18.77 -15.99 2.58
CA ASP A 46 19.71 -14.87 2.64
C ASP A 46 19.34 -13.82 1.59
N GLU A 47 18.97 -12.64 2.07
CA GLU A 47 18.49 -11.53 1.27
C GLU A 47 19.53 -10.40 1.30
N SER A 48 19.76 -9.80 0.13
CA SER A 48 20.59 -8.61 0.07
C SER A 48 19.89 -7.45 0.74
N LEU A 49 20.56 -6.82 1.70
CA LEU A 49 20.07 -5.65 2.42
C LEU A 49 20.76 -4.39 1.93
N SER A 50 20.05 -3.29 1.90
CA SER A 50 20.55 -1.97 1.54
C SER A 50 19.99 -0.91 2.48
N GLN A 51 20.50 0.33 2.38
CA GLN A 51 20.04 1.46 3.18
C GLN A 51 19.41 2.54 2.28
N PRO A 52 18.31 2.26 1.56
CA PRO A 52 17.74 3.16 0.56
C PRO A 52 17.25 4.49 1.16
N PHE A 53 16.95 4.50 2.46
CA PHE A 53 16.42 5.66 3.15
C PHE A 53 17.46 6.41 3.99
N ALA A 54 18.75 6.07 3.88
CA ALA A 54 19.83 6.71 4.66
C ALA A 54 19.90 8.23 4.44
N GLN A 55 19.69 8.69 3.21
CA GLN A 55 19.67 10.13 2.87
C GLN A 55 18.48 10.88 3.51
N PHE A 56 17.45 10.16 3.96
CA PHE A 56 16.29 10.71 4.69
C PHE A 56 16.44 10.57 6.21
N GLY A 57 17.65 10.23 6.70
CA GLY A 57 17.96 10.07 8.12
C GLY A 57 17.66 8.70 8.69
N ASP A 58 17.18 7.76 7.89
CA ASP A 58 16.90 6.39 8.29
C ASP A 58 18.02 5.45 7.79
N LYS A 59 18.86 4.99 8.71
CA LYS A 59 20.01 4.12 8.45
C LYS A 59 19.70 2.63 8.64
N ALA A 60 18.43 2.27 8.81
CA ALA A 60 18.02 0.87 8.89
C ALA A 60 18.34 0.13 7.57
N GLN A 61 18.56 -1.16 7.70
CA GLN A 61 18.74 -2.04 6.54
C GLN A 61 17.36 -2.46 6.03
N TYR A 62 17.18 -2.46 4.73
CA TYR A 62 15.92 -2.81 4.07
C TYR A 62 16.14 -3.87 3.00
N LYS A 63 15.12 -4.71 2.81
CA LYS A 63 15.03 -5.69 1.74
C LYS A 63 14.15 -5.16 0.64
N LEU A 64 14.64 -5.15 -0.60
CA LEU A 64 13.83 -4.87 -1.76
C LEU A 64 12.84 -6.03 -1.99
N VAL A 65 11.57 -5.74 -2.20
CA VAL A 65 10.60 -6.72 -2.68
C VAL A 65 10.99 -7.16 -4.09
N GLN A 66 10.85 -8.43 -4.41
CA GLN A 66 11.30 -8.98 -5.69
C GLN A 66 10.74 -8.19 -6.88
N GLY A 67 11.62 -7.64 -7.71
CA GLY A 67 11.27 -6.86 -8.90
C GLY A 67 10.61 -5.51 -8.62
N ALA A 68 10.71 -4.98 -7.39
CA ALA A 68 10.07 -3.73 -7.01
C ALA A 68 10.88 -2.47 -7.38
N ASP A 69 12.02 -2.64 -8.00
CA ASP A 69 12.75 -1.63 -8.77
C ASP A 69 12.20 -1.45 -10.20
N PHE A 70 11.27 -2.34 -10.62
CA PHE A 70 10.62 -2.35 -11.93
C PHE A 70 11.57 -2.43 -13.14
N GLU A 71 12.84 -2.76 -12.95
CA GLU A 71 13.83 -2.86 -14.03
C GLU A 71 13.79 -4.22 -14.75
N GLY A 72 13.31 -5.26 -14.08
CA GLY A 72 13.23 -6.62 -14.56
C GLY A 72 11.86 -7.04 -15.11
N SER A 73 11.63 -8.36 -15.15
CA SER A 73 10.33 -8.94 -15.48
C SER A 73 9.30 -8.69 -14.36
N MET A 74 8.05 -8.53 -14.77
CA MET A 74 6.89 -8.37 -13.87
C MET A 74 6.02 -9.65 -13.82
N ASP A 75 6.55 -10.79 -14.23
CA ASP A 75 5.75 -12.03 -14.38
C ASP A 75 5.17 -12.52 -13.05
N ASP A 76 5.86 -12.26 -11.93
CA ASP A 76 5.41 -12.61 -10.58
C ASP A 76 4.49 -11.56 -9.95
N TRP A 77 4.29 -10.41 -10.62
CA TRP A 77 3.41 -9.35 -10.16
C TRP A 77 2.02 -9.49 -10.77
N THR A 78 0.97 -9.16 -10.02
CA THR A 78 -0.39 -9.09 -10.56
C THR A 78 -0.75 -7.64 -10.85
N LEU A 79 -0.81 -7.28 -12.13
CA LEU A 79 -1.14 -5.93 -12.61
C LEU A 79 -2.61 -5.91 -13.06
N LEU A 80 -3.43 -5.03 -12.51
CA LEU A 80 -4.87 -4.93 -12.79
C LEU A 80 -5.24 -3.50 -13.20
N GLY A 81 -6.27 -3.35 -14.03
CA GLY A 81 -6.88 -2.06 -14.35
C GLY A 81 -5.97 -1.09 -15.11
N GLY A 82 -5.02 -1.61 -15.89
CA GLY A 82 -4.11 -0.79 -16.69
C GLY A 82 -2.86 -0.32 -15.95
N ALA A 83 -2.56 -0.89 -14.77
CA ALA A 83 -1.26 -0.73 -14.12
C ALA A 83 -0.15 -1.20 -15.07
N LYS A 84 0.94 -0.45 -15.17
CA LYS A 84 2.05 -0.76 -16.08
C LYS A 84 3.34 -0.08 -15.68
N VAL A 85 4.45 -0.71 -16.01
CA VAL A 85 5.78 -0.11 -15.89
C VAL A 85 5.96 0.97 -16.96
N VAL A 86 6.58 2.08 -16.58
CA VAL A 86 6.91 3.22 -17.44
C VAL A 86 8.34 3.67 -17.20
N ALA A 87 8.90 4.40 -18.15
CA ALA A 87 10.18 5.06 -17.97
C ALA A 87 10.06 6.21 -16.96
N GLY A 88 11.12 6.44 -16.20
CA GLY A 88 11.23 7.45 -15.14
C GLY A 88 10.95 6.85 -13.77
N ASN A 89 11.89 7.05 -12.87
CA ASN A 89 11.89 6.55 -11.49
C ASN A 89 11.77 7.68 -10.47
N GLU A 90 11.90 7.33 -9.20
CA GLU A 90 12.04 8.26 -8.11
C GLU A 90 13.33 9.12 -8.27
N SER A 91 13.36 10.30 -7.63
CA SER A 91 14.37 11.32 -7.93
C SER A 91 15.74 11.08 -7.29
N TRP A 92 15.89 10.07 -6.46
CA TRP A 92 17.11 9.80 -5.67
C TRP A 92 17.91 8.61 -6.17
N GLN A 93 17.36 7.83 -7.12
CA GLN A 93 18.00 6.67 -7.73
C GLN A 93 18.55 5.70 -6.68
N VAL A 94 17.72 5.33 -5.70
CA VAL A 94 18.16 4.47 -4.59
C VAL A 94 18.52 3.05 -5.03
N GLY A 95 17.95 2.60 -6.17
CA GLY A 95 18.32 1.36 -6.86
C GLY A 95 19.64 1.45 -7.63
N GLY A 96 20.23 2.65 -7.76
CA GLY A 96 21.47 2.91 -8.49
C GLY A 96 21.27 3.58 -9.85
N SER A 97 22.35 3.82 -10.57
CA SER A 97 22.33 4.57 -11.83
C SER A 97 21.62 3.87 -13.01
N SER A 98 21.34 2.59 -12.90
CA SER A 98 20.56 1.82 -13.88
C SER A 98 19.06 1.82 -13.59
N ASP A 99 18.67 2.35 -12.44
CA ASP A 99 17.29 2.48 -12.03
C ASP A 99 16.64 3.65 -12.77
N ASN A 100 15.69 3.33 -13.65
CA ASN A 100 15.10 4.31 -14.57
C ASN A 100 13.63 4.05 -14.91
N LYS A 101 12.97 3.12 -14.20
CA LYS A 101 11.57 2.78 -14.38
C LYS A 101 10.79 2.88 -13.06
N SER A 102 9.49 2.90 -13.18
CA SER A 102 8.55 2.89 -12.06
C SER A 102 7.20 2.34 -12.51
N LEU A 103 6.32 2.05 -11.58
CA LEU A 103 5.00 1.49 -11.87
C LEU A 103 3.93 2.56 -11.80
N VAL A 104 3.24 2.83 -12.91
CA VAL A 104 2.09 3.72 -12.96
C VAL A 104 0.81 2.96 -12.64
N LEU A 105 0.00 3.55 -11.78
CA LEU A 105 -1.29 3.05 -11.32
C LEU A 105 -2.38 4.05 -11.70
N PRO A 106 -3.10 3.86 -12.82
CA PRO A 106 -4.26 4.67 -13.17
C PRO A 106 -5.38 4.56 -12.14
N ALA A 107 -6.33 5.50 -12.18
CA ALA A 107 -7.54 5.40 -11.37
C ALA A 107 -8.29 4.08 -11.66
N GLY A 108 -8.71 3.37 -10.62
CA GLY A 108 -9.37 2.07 -10.73
C GLY A 108 -8.44 0.88 -10.99
N SER A 109 -7.13 1.11 -11.03
CA SER A 109 -6.15 0.04 -11.09
C SER A 109 -5.78 -0.50 -9.71
N SER A 110 -5.07 -1.60 -9.69
CA SER A 110 -4.34 -2.08 -8.53
C SER A 110 -3.17 -2.94 -8.95
N VAL A 111 -2.23 -3.12 -8.04
CA VAL A 111 -1.12 -4.04 -8.22
C VAL A 111 -0.92 -4.86 -6.96
N ILE A 112 -0.55 -6.13 -7.12
CA ILE A 112 -0.18 -7.01 -6.02
C ILE A 112 1.24 -7.48 -6.26
N THR A 113 2.10 -7.36 -5.23
CA THR A 113 3.50 -7.80 -5.30
C THR A 113 3.61 -9.32 -5.28
N PRO A 114 4.75 -9.88 -5.69
CA PRO A 114 5.14 -11.21 -5.27
C PRO A 114 5.12 -11.33 -3.74
N ALA A 115 5.08 -12.55 -3.23
CA ALA A 115 5.12 -12.76 -1.79
C ALA A 115 6.50 -12.39 -1.24
N SER A 116 6.50 -11.70 -0.11
CA SER A 116 7.67 -11.38 0.70
C SER A 116 7.54 -11.99 2.07
N CYS A 117 8.66 -12.42 2.66
CA CYS A 117 8.67 -12.94 4.02
C CYS A 117 8.76 -11.79 5.02
N VAL A 118 7.81 -11.75 5.94
CA VAL A 118 7.76 -10.77 7.02
C VAL A 118 7.62 -11.47 8.38
N GLY A 119 8.09 -10.83 9.43
CA GLY A 119 8.02 -11.33 10.79
C GLY A 119 8.18 -10.18 11.79
N LEU A 120 8.42 -10.49 13.06
CA LEU A 120 8.68 -9.45 14.07
C LEU A 120 9.90 -8.59 13.73
N ALA A 121 10.86 -9.15 12.99
CA ALA A 121 12.05 -8.44 12.54
C ALA A 121 11.83 -7.67 11.21
N GLU A 122 10.69 -7.85 10.56
CA GLU A 122 10.32 -7.17 9.31
C GLU A 122 8.92 -6.51 9.46
N PRO A 123 8.76 -5.55 10.38
CA PRO A 123 7.44 -5.06 10.76
C PRO A 123 6.88 -3.98 9.85
N THR A 124 7.66 -3.42 8.92
CA THR A 124 7.21 -2.28 8.13
C THR A 124 7.45 -2.46 6.63
N VAL A 125 6.61 -1.80 5.84
CA VAL A 125 6.82 -1.60 4.41
C VAL A 125 7.04 -0.11 4.12
N ARG A 126 7.99 0.19 3.23
CA ARG A 126 8.29 1.53 2.71
C ARG A 126 8.48 1.48 1.19
N PHE A 127 8.21 2.58 0.55
CA PHE A 127 8.34 2.73 -0.90
C PHE A 127 8.39 4.21 -1.28
N PHE A 128 8.70 4.49 -2.53
CA PHE A 128 8.56 5.82 -3.09
C PHE A 128 7.22 5.94 -3.81
N ALA A 129 6.59 7.10 -3.71
CA ALA A 129 5.30 7.33 -4.35
C ALA A 129 5.15 8.78 -4.83
N LYS A 130 4.45 8.93 -5.94
CA LYS A 130 4.08 10.21 -6.53
C LYS A 130 2.62 10.19 -6.96
N LYS A 131 1.87 11.22 -6.58
CA LYS A 131 0.51 11.42 -7.08
C LYS A 131 0.58 12.08 -8.46
N ASN A 132 0.06 11.43 -9.49
CA ASN A 132 0.03 11.97 -10.85
C ASN A 132 -1.22 12.82 -11.13
N SER A 133 -2.37 12.45 -10.55
CA SER A 133 -3.62 13.19 -10.75
C SER A 133 -4.61 12.99 -9.59
N GLY A 134 -5.67 13.80 -9.59
CA GLY A 134 -6.75 13.74 -8.61
C GLY A 134 -6.47 14.58 -7.35
N LEU A 135 -7.25 15.65 -7.14
CA LEU A 135 -7.05 16.57 -6.01
C LEU A 135 -7.14 15.84 -4.65
N LEU A 136 -8.15 14.97 -4.50
CA LEU A 136 -8.41 14.18 -3.29
C LEU A 136 -7.88 12.74 -3.39
N SER A 137 -7.00 12.48 -4.37
CA SER A 137 -6.47 11.14 -4.58
C SER A 137 -5.55 10.71 -3.45
N THR A 138 -5.75 9.48 -2.99
CA THR A 138 -4.88 8.78 -2.04
C THR A 138 -4.46 7.44 -2.62
N LEU A 139 -3.35 6.90 -2.15
CA LEU A 139 -2.92 5.54 -2.48
C LEU A 139 -3.16 4.66 -1.25
N ALA A 140 -4.11 3.75 -1.36
CA ALA A 140 -4.36 2.75 -0.32
C ALA A 140 -3.34 1.61 -0.43
N VAL A 141 -2.85 1.17 0.74
CA VAL A 141 -1.93 0.04 0.87
C VAL A 141 -2.59 -1.01 1.75
N SER A 142 -2.62 -2.24 1.26
CA SER A 142 -3.10 -3.41 1.99
C SER A 142 -2.05 -4.52 1.95
N VAL A 143 -2.11 -5.43 2.90
CA VAL A 143 -1.29 -6.64 2.92
C VAL A 143 -2.18 -7.86 2.84
N TYR A 144 -1.89 -8.77 1.92
CA TYR A 144 -2.52 -10.08 1.88
C TYR A 144 -1.83 -11.01 2.87
N VAL A 145 -2.63 -11.60 3.73
CA VAL A 145 -2.16 -12.54 4.75
C VAL A 145 -2.98 -13.83 4.69
N LYS A 146 -2.34 -14.95 5.04
CA LYS A 146 -3.03 -16.23 5.18
C LYS A 146 -3.48 -16.38 6.63
N THR A 147 -4.78 -16.54 6.83
CA THR A 147 -5.37 -16.77 8.14
C THR A 147 -5.10 -18.21 8.63
N SER A 148 -5.35 -18.47 9.92
CA SER A 148 -5.28 -19.83 10.49
C SER A 148 -6.24 -20.82 9.83
N LEU A 149 -7.30 -20.33 9.19
CA LEU A 149 -8.25 -21.15 8.41
C LEU A 149 -7.79 -21.39 6.97
N GLY A 150 -6.59 -20.91 6.59
CA GLY A 150 -6.04 -21.05 5.25
C GLY A 150 -6.56 -20.04 4.22
N LEU A 151 -7.44 -19.11 4.62
CA LEU A 151 -7.97 -18.08 3.74
C LEU A 151 -6.93 -16.96 3.55
N VAL A 152 -6.80 -16.47 2.32
CA VAL A 152 -5.97 -15.30 2.00
C VAL A 152 -6.86 -14.08 1.95
N VAL A 153 -6.60 -13.11 2.82
CA VAL A 153 -7.42 -11.89 2.97
C VAL A 153 -6.56 -10.63 2.92
N PRO A 154 -7.05 -9.55 2.31
CA PRO A 154 -6.40 -8.25 2.37
C PRO A 154 -6.69 -7.57 3.71
N VAL A 155 -5.66 -7.05 4.35
CA VAL A 155 -5.74 -6.24 5.58
C VAL A 155 -5.20 -4.85 5.26
N PRO A 156 -5.95 -3.77 5.53
CA PRO A 156 -5.46 -2.42 5.31
C PRO A 156 -4.22 -2.13 6.18
N VAL A 157 -3.18 -1.57 5.56
CA VAL A 157 -1.95 -1.12 6.22
C VAL A 157 -1.97 0.39 6.43
N GLY A 158 -2.46 1.13 5.43
CA GLY A 158 -2.53 2.57 5.51
C GLY A 158 -2.86 3.24 4.19
N VAL A 159 -2.75 4.57 4.19
CA VAL A 159 -2.93 5.39 2.99
C VAL A 159 -1.79 6.38 2.85
N VAL A 160 -1.41 6.67 1.61
CA VAL A 160 -0.43 7.71 1.27
C VAL A 160 -1.15 8.92 0.71
N LEU A 161 -0.76 10.09 1.21
CA LEU A 161 -1.17 11.39 0.68
C LEU A 161 -0.01 11.97 -0.14
N GLY A 162 -0.29 12.49 -1.32
CA GLY A 162 0.75 13.02 -2.21
C GLY A 162 0.39 14.40 -2.78
N ASN A 163 1.41 15.10 -3.24
CA ASN A 163 1.30 16.44 -3.81
C ASN A 163 1.87 16.59 -5.24
N GLY A 164 2.07 15.48 -5.94
CA GLY A 164 2.60 15.50 -7.31
C GLY A 164 4.14 15.40 -7.40
N GLN A 165 4.82 15.36 -6.27
CA GLN A 165 6.26 15.12 -6.20
C GLN A 165 6.55 13.71 -5.69
N TRP A 166 7.67 13.13 -6.13
CA TRP A 166 8.17 11.89 -5.54
C TRP A 166 8.48 12.11 -4.05
N LYS A 167 8.12 11.13 -3.25
CA LYS A 167 8.43 11.09 -1.82
C LYS A 167 8.66 9.67 -1.36
N ALA A 168 9.67 9.50 -0.51
CA ALA A 168 9.73 8.33 0.35
C ALA A 168 8.58 8.42 1.35
N ASN A 169 7.73 7.38 1.42
CA ASN A 169 6.71 7.33 2.48
C ASN A 169 7.35 7.02 3.84
N GLY A 170 6.65 7.33 4.92
CA GLY A 170 7.02 6.85 6.25
C GLY A 170 6.83 5.34 6.39
N PRO A 171 7.46 4.70 7.40
CA PRO A 171 7.24 3.29 7.67
C PRO A 171 5.77 3.00 7.92
N MET A 172 5.20 2.01 7.21
CA MET A 172 3.85 1.53 7.42
C MET A 172 3.91 0.19 8.13
N LEU A 173 3.34 0.11 9.34
CA LEU A 173 3.33 -1.12 10.12
C LEU A 173 2.50 -2.21 9.43
N ILE A 174 3.12 -3.32 9.15
CA ILE A 174 2.45 -4.56 8.79
C ILE A 174 1.83 -5.10 10.08
N VAL A 175 0.52 -5.33 10.08
CA VAL A 175 -0.28 -5.58 11.30
C VAL A 175 0.34 -6.65 12.20
N ALA A 176 0.85 -6.23 13.36
CA ALA A 176 1.69 -7.04 14.23
C ALA A 176 1.02 -8.30 14.80
N ASN A 177 -0.32 -8.28 14.97
CA ASN A 177 -1.07 -9.44 15.48
C ASN A 177 -1.25 -10.58 14.45
N LEU A 178 -0.84 -10.38 13.21
CA LEU A 178 -0.83 -11.39 12.16
C LEU A 178 0.59 -11.92 11.90
N LEU A 179 1.60 -11.32 12.52
CA LEU A 179 2.98 -11.77 12.41
C LEU A 179 3.25 -12.91 13.40
N PRO A 180 4.15 -13.86 13.05
CA PRO A 180 4.62 -14.87 13.99
C PRO A 180 5.23 -14.20 15.23
N LEU A 181 4.90 -14.71 16.40
CA LEU A 181 5.35 -14.12 17.68
C LEU A 181 6.76 -14.54 18.10
N LEU A 182 7.33 -15.55 17.44
CA LEU A 182 8.67 -16.03 17.77
C LEU A 182 9.73 -15.30 16.93
N PRO A 183 10.83 -14.86 17.54
CA PRO A 183 11.97 -14.30 16.81
C PRO A 183 12.48 -15.28 15.77
N GLY A 184 12.59 -14.84 14.52
CA GLY A 184 13.03 -15.65 13.39
C GLY A 184 11.92 -16.35 12.62
N ASP A 185 10.72 -16.48 13.18
CA ASP A 185 9.58 -16.95 12.42
C ASP A 185 9.11 -15.90 11.41
N ARG A 186 8.84 -16.34 10.18
CA ARG A 186 8.39 -15.49 9.08
C ARG A 186 7.13 -16.04 8.44
N THR A 187 6.30 -15.13 7.93
CA THR A 187 5.09 -15.47 7.17
C THR A 187 5.14 -14.82 5.80
N PRO A 188 4.75 -15.52 4.74
CA PRO A 188 4.64 -14.88 3.43
C PRO A 188 3.44 -13.93 3.41
N VAL A 189 3.67 -12.72 2.89
CA VAL A 189 2.65 -11.72 2.64
C VAL A 189 2.86 -11.14 1.24
N ALA A 190 1.80 -10.57 0.65
CA ALA A 190 1.91 -9.76 -0.56
C ALA A 190 1.29 -8.39 -0.30
N PHE A 191 1.87 -7.35 -0.87
CA PHE A 191 1.34 -6.00 -0.72
C PHE A 191 0.46 -5.65 -1.91
N GLN A 192 -0.63 -4.95 -1.64
CA GLN A 192 -1.48 -4.38 -2.67
C GLN A 192 -1.47 -2.86 -2.59
N PHE A 193 -1.31 -2.22 -3.74
CA PHE A 193 -1.40 -0.77 -3.90
C PHE A 193 -2.59 -0.44 -4.80
N THR A 194 -3.48 0.43 -4.30
CA THR A 194 -4.73 0.78 -4.99
C THR A 194 -4.94 2.29 -4.93
N PRO A 195 -4.86 3.00 -6.06
CA PRO A 195 -5.22 4.41 -6.12
C PRO A 195 -6.71 4.62 -5.85
N LEU A 196 -7.02 5.58 -5.00
CA LEU A 196 -8.37 6.05 -4.77
C LEU A 196 -8.52 7.45 -5.38
N LEU A 197 -9.48 7.63 -6.29
CA LEU A 197 -9.83 8.92 -6.89
C LEU A 197 -8.69 9.63 -7.65
N GLY A 198 -7.92 8.90 -8.44
CA GLY A 198 -6.85 9.49 -9.25
C GLY A 198 -5.80 8.48 -9.64
N SER A 199 -4.67 8.94 -10.16
CA SER A 199 -3.57 8.08 -10.55
C SER A 199 -2.32 8.35 -9.73
N TRP A 200 -1.53 7.29 -9.53
CA TRP A 200 -0.30 7.29 -8.76
C TRP A 200 0.82 6.64 -9.54
N GLN A 201 2.00 6.83 -9.05
CA GLN A 201 3.21 6.14 -9.48
C GLN A 201 3.94 5.69 -8.23
N ILE A 202 4.43 4.46 -8.23
CA ILE A 202 5.21 3.89 -7.13
C ILE A 202 6.52 3.36 -7.65
N ASP A 203 7.49 3.29 -6.74
CA ASP A 203 8.83 2.81 -7.03
C ASP A 203 9.45 2.23 -5.77
N ASP A 204 10.39 1.30 -5.95
CA ASP A 204 11.27 0.83 -4.90
C ASP A 204 10.56 0.40 -3.62
N VAL A 205 9.80 -0.69 -3.68
CA VAL A 205 9.09 -1.21 -2.50
C VAL A 205 10.03 -2.05 -1.65
N TYR A 206 10.21 -1.64 -0.40
CA TYR A 206 11.09 -2.27 0.58
C TYR A 206 10.34 -2.77 1.80
N VAL A 207 10.84 -3.84 2.38
CA VAL A 207 10.45 -4.34 3.70
C VAL A 207 11.61 -4.13 4.67
N ASP A 208 11.30 -3.63 5.87
CA ASP A 208 12.28 -3.39 6.92
C ASP A 208 12.57 -4.68 7.69
N PRO A 209 13.77 -5.26 7.61
CA PRO A 209 14.14 -6.42 8.38
C PRO A 209 14.60 -6.09 9.81
N PHE A 210 14.46 -4.86 10.27
CA PHE A 210 14.82 -4.38 11.62
C PHE A 210 16.26 -4.72 12.06
N ARG A 211 17.18 -4.74 11.11
CA ARG A 211 18.59 -5.00 11.39
C ARG A 211 19.36 -3.70 11.34
N TYR A 212 19.73 -3.21 12.52
CA TYR A 212 20.76 -2.17 12.66
C TYR A 212 22.15 -2.85 12.66
N LYS A 213 23.06 -2.33 11.86
CA LYS A 213 24.50 -2.60 12.01
C LYS A 213 25.15 -1.46 12.72
#